data_883f6d724f02e6c10cc49b2acf4f09a9
#
_entry.id   883f6d724f02e6c10cc49b2acf4f09a9
#
_cell.length_a   1.000
_cell.length_b   1.000
_cell.length_c   1.000
_cell.angle_alpha   90.00
_cell.angle_beta   90.00
_cell.angle_gamma   90.00
#
_symmetry.space_group_name_H-M   'P 1'
#
loop_
_entity.id
_entity.type
_entity.pdbx_description
1 polymer ?
#
loop_
_entity_poly.entity_id
_entity_poly.type
_entity_poly.pdbx_seq_one_letter_code
_entity_poly.pdbx_strand_id
1 'polypeptide(L)'
;MTEETKQAILDLDSVENMTSYKERQSPDSIFYQDKAMSSGCIRGIDTSYFETAGYVIKTGRNFVDEDYKEFRKVLIIDTNAAKALFEDESPIGKTIEIGKQPYTVIGVAAQANTYEPTITNLTQYDSYASSKISYLFMPKTCWPISYSYDEPENVIVKATSTDDMENAGQSAEKILNATISSSQTSVKYKADNLLEQARNMQKLSAATNNQLIWIASISLLVGGIGVMNIMLVSVTERTSEIGLKKAIGARKNTILGQFLTEAAVLTSMGGILGVAAGIIMAQVISRISGVTVAISVPAAVIAVLFSMLIGIVFGLLPSIKAANLNPIDALRRE
;
A
#
# COMPACT_ATOMS: atom_id res chain seq x y z
N MET A 1 -2.74 1.98 33.98
CA MET A 1 -3.64 0.82 33.86
C MET A 1 -3.52 -0.02 35.12
N THR A 2 -4.64 -0.53 35.68
CA THR A 2 -4.63 -1.40 36.87
C THR A 2 -4.49 -2.88 36.47
N GLU A 3 -3.97 -3.72 37.37
CA GLU A 3 -3.87 -5.17 37.13
C GLU A 3 -5.24 -5.82 36.92
N GLU A 4 -6.29 -5.31 37.57
CA GLU A 4 -7.66 -5.79 37.39
C GLU A 4 -8.17 -5.54 35.94
N THR A 5 -7.85 -4.37 35.38
CA THR A 5 -8.20 -4.04 34.00
C THR A 5 -7.43 -4.92 33.01
N LYS A 6 -6.16 -5.19 33.30
CA LYS A 6 -5.32 -6.07 32.49
C LYS A 6 -5.89 -7.49 32.48
N GLN A 7 -6.25 -8.02 33.65
CA GLN A 7 -6.83 -9.35 33.77
C GLN A 7 -8.18 -9.44 33.05
N ALA A 8 -9.03 -8.42 33.18
CA ALA A 8 -10.34 -8.39 32.52
C ALA A 8 -10.22 -8.41 30.97
N ILE A 9 -9.13 -7.88 30.41
CA ILE A 9 -8.86 -7.97 28.96
C ILE A 9 -8.31 -9.35 28.58
N LEU A 10 -7.42 -9.92 29.40
CA LEU A 10 -6.85 -11.25 29.17
C LEU A 10 -7.89 -12.37 29.29
N ASP A 11 -8.95 -12.17 30.08
CA ASP A 11 -10.05 -13.12 30.25
C ASP A 11 -11.03 -13.16 29.05
N LEU A 12 -10.83 -12.32 28.03
CA LEU A 12 -11.62 -12.36 26.82
C LEU A 12 -11.18 -13.53 25.91
N ASP A 13 -12.11 -14.36 25.48
CA ASP A 13 -11.85 -15.51 24.57
C ASP A 13 -11.16 -15.11 23.25
N SER A 14 -11.36 -13.87 22.82
CA SER A 14 -10.78 -13.32 21.59
C SER A 14 -9.34 -12.81 21.75
N VAL A 15 -8.79 -12.80 22.97
CA VAL A 15 -7.48 -12.22 23.31
C VAL A 15 -6.50 -13.32 23.68
N GLU A 16 -5.38 -13.40 22.97
CA GLU A 16 -4.28 -14.31 23.29
C GLU A 16 -3.32 -13.70 24.32
N ASN A 17 -2.97 -12.43 24.13
CA ASN A 17 -2.05 -11.71 25.01
C ASN A 17 -2.30 -10.20 24.93
N MET A 18 -1.82 -9.47 25.93
CA MET A 18 -1.84 -8.02 25.91
C MET A 18 -0.62 -7.42 26.60
N THR A 19 -0.28 -6.20 26.21
CA THR A 19 0.77 -5.41 26.83
C THR A 19 0.42 -3.93 26.81
N SER A 20 0.96 -3.19 27.77
CA SER A 20 0.84 -1.74 27.78
C SER A 20 2.21 -1.07 27.74
N TYR A 21 2.28 0.06 27.07
CA TYR A 21 3.50 0.83 26.96
C TYR A 21 3.22 2.34 26.92
N LYS A 22 4.22 3.11 27.33
CA LYS A 22 4.25 4.56 27.13
C LYS A 22 5.18 4.86 25.98
N GLU A 23 4.86 5.88 25.20
CA GLU A 23 5.63 6.22 24.00
C GLU A 23 5.85 7.71 23.93
N ARG A 24 7.08 8.09 23.53
CA ARG A 24 7.41 9.45 23.16
C ARG A 24 8.16 9.44 21.82
N GLN A 25 7.57 10.10 20.84
CA GLN A 25 8.19 10.27 19.52
C GLN A 25 9.07 11.51 19.52
N SER A 26 10.18 11.42 18.80
CA SER A 26 11.19 12.51 18.68
C SER A 26 11.55 13.12 20.03
N PRO A 27 11.98 12.30 21.02
CA PRO A 27 12.35 12.83 22.32
C PRO A 27 13.55 13.75 22.17
N ASP A 28 13.51 14.85 22.90
CA ASP A 28 14.66 15.74 23.00
C ASP A 28 15.85 14.96 23.57
N SER A 29 16.97 14.97 22.85
CA SER A 29 18.27 14.63 23.40
C SER A 29 18.50 13.15 23.73
N ILE A 30 18.62 12.32 22.67
CA ILE A 30 19.25 10.99 22.78
C ILE A 30 20.68 11.12 22.26
N PHE A 31 21.66 10.86 23.12
CA PHE A 31 23.06 10.99 22.78
C PHE A 31 23.85 9.72 23.10
N TYR A 32 24.74 9.36 22.19
CA TYR A 32 25.86 8.47 22.51
C TYR A 32 27.15 9.23 22.22
N GLN A 33 27.89 9.60 23.27
CA GLN A 33 29.04 10.50 23.15
C GLN A 33 28.66 11.82 22.41
N ASP A 34 29.31 12.10 21.28
CA ASP A 34 29.06 13.28 20.46
C ASP A 34 28.00 13.07 19.38
N LYS A 35 27.44 11.85 19.26
CA LYS A 35 26.42 11.51 18.27
C LYS A 35 25.03 11.68 18.85
N ALA A 36 24.25 12.58 18.22
CA ALA A 36 22.82 12.75 18.53
C ALA A 36 21.96 11.92 17.59
N MET A 37 20.92 11.28 18.10
CA MET A 37 19.91 10.64 17.28
C MET A 37 18.87 11.67 16.85
N SER A 38 18.75 11.94 15.55
CA SER A 38 17.86 12.96 14.99
C SER A 38 16.39 12.54 14.94
N SER A 39 16.10 11.23 14.88
CA SER A 39 14.74 10.69 14.88
C SER A 39 14.70 9.37 15.63
N GLY A 40 13.86 9.29 16.65
CA GLY A 40 13.71 8.08 17.44
C GLY A 40 12.42 8.09 18.22
N CYS A 41 12.06 6.91 18.70
CA CYS A 41 10.91 6.69 19.54
C CYS A 41 11.35 5.94 20.80
N ILE A 42 11.05 6.48 21.97
CA ILE A 42 11.31 5.80 23.23
C ILE A 42 10.02 5.18 23.73
N ARG A 43 10.10 3.93 24.13
CA ARG A 43 8.99 3.16 24.72
C ARG A 43 9.33 2.66 26.10
N GLY A 44 8.51 3.03 27.07
CA GLY A 44 8.50 2.43 28.40
C GLY A 44 7.59 1.20 28.37
N ILE A 45 8.18 0.01 28.43
CA ILE A 45 7.48 -1.26 28.16
C ILE A 45 7.35 -2.12 29.41
N ASP A 46 6.35 -3.02 29.42
CA ASP A 46 6.22 -4.07 30.42
C ASP A 46 6.94 -5.37 29.99
N THR A 47 6.89 -6.39 30.83
CA THR A 47 7.61 -7.66 30.61
C THR A 47 7.08 -8.45 29.41
N SER A 48 5.79 -8.33 29.08
CA SER A 48 5.12 -9.06 27.99
C SER A 48 5.24 -8.37 26.62
N TYR A 49 5.83 -7.16 26.57
CA TYR A 49 5.83 -6.32 25.38
C TYR A 49 6.48 -6.99 24.17
N PHE A 50 7.68 -7.52 24.32
CA PHE A 50 8.42 -8.09 23.18
C PHE A 50 7.70 -9.29 22.56
N GLU A 51 7.14 -10.15 23.38
CA GLU A 51 6.36 -11.30 22.94
C GLU A 51 5.08 -10.87 22.22
N THR A 52 4.32 -9.95 22.85
CA THR A 52 3.05 -9.46 22.30
C THR A 52 3.23 -8.65 21.03
N ALA A 53 4.25 -7.78 20.96
CA ALA A 53 4.55 -6.91 19.83
C ALA A 53 5.42 -7.58 18.75
N GLY A 54 5.81 -8.85 18.93
CA GLY A 54 6.56 -9.62 17.93
C GLY A 54 8.02 -9.21 17.76
N TYR A 55 8.67 -8.79 18.86
CA TYR A 55 10.10 -8.52 18.86
C TYR A 55 10.89 -9.71 19.41
N VAL A 56 12.10 -9.91 18.90
CA VAL A 56 13.07 -10.90 19.36
C VAL A 56 14.40 -10.23 19.70
N ILE A 57 15.04 -10.68 20.77
CA ILE A 57 16.38 -10.21 21.16
C ILE A 57 17.40 -10.88 20.24
N LYS A 58 18.16 -10.08 19.49
CA LYS A 58 19.22 -10.55 18.59
C LYS A 58 20.55 -10.73 19.32
N THR A 59 20.86 -9.81 20.23
CA THR A 59 22.13 -9.80 20.95
C THR A 59 21.90 -9.24 22.35
N GLY A 60 22.61 -9.74 23.34
CA GLY A 60 22.44 -9.35 24.74
C GLY A 60 21.33 -10.12 25.45
N ARG A 61 20.63 -9.48 26.39
CA ARG A 61 19.55 -10.08 27.18
C ARG A 61 18.27 -9.23 27.14
N ASN A 62 17.15 -9.87 27.44
CA ASN A 62 15.89 -9.21 27.71
C ASN A 62 15.88 -8.56 29.09
N PHE A 63 14.88 -7.72 29.37
CA PHE A 63 14.58 -7.25 30.72
C PHE A 63 14.18 -8.42 31.63
N VAL A 64 14.61 -8.35 32.86
CA VAL A 64 14.23 -9.27 33.93
C VAL A 64 13.45 -8.52 35.01
N ASP A 65 12.72 -9.24 35.84
CA ASP A 65 11.87 -8.66 36.89
C ASP A 65 12.62 -7.68 37.81
N GLU A 66 13.90 -7.95 38.07
CA GLU A 66 14.75 -7.08 38.87
C GLU A 66 14.99 -5.73 38.22
N ASP A 67 15.05 -5.65 36.87
CA ASP A 67 15.21 -4.38 36.17
C ASP A 67 14.01 -3.46 36.42
N TYR A 68 12.81 -4.03 36.57
CA TYR A 68 11.58 -3.30 36.91
C TYR A 68 11.47 -2.94 38.37
N LYS A 69 11.78 -3.89 39.27
CA LYS A 69 11.65 -3.72 40.71
C LYS A 69 12.67 -2.76 41.32
N GLU A 70 13.89 -2.81 40.79
CA GLU A 70 15.00 -1.97 41.24
C GLU A 70 15.18 -0.69 40.46
N PHE A 71 14.27 -0.41 39.51
CA PHE A 71 14.34 0.80 38.64
C PHE A 71 15.70 0.92 37.96
N ARG A 72 16.25 -0.18 37.46
CA ARG A 72 17.55 -0.18 36.79
C ARG A 72 17.48 0.62 35.50
N LYS A 73 18.39 1.57 35.34
CA LYS A 73 18.50 2.37 34.13
C LYS A 73 19.17 1.57 33.02
N VAL A 74 18.44 0.62 32.47
CA VAL A 74 18.85 -0.24 31.37
C VAL A 74 18.00 0.00 30.14
N LEU A 75 18.59 -0.26 28.98
CA LEU A 75 17.97 0.02 27.67
C LEU A 75 18.15 -1.17 26.73
N ILE A 76 17.11 -1.46 25.97
CA ILE A 76 17.20 -2.31 24.79
C ILE A 76 16.94 -1.41 23.59
N ILE A 77 17.74 -1.52 22.54
CA ILE A 77 17.60 -0.72 21.34
C ILE A 77 17.25 -1.60 20.15
N ASP A 78 16.59 -1.04 19.15
CA ASP A 78 16.37 -1.79 17.92
C ASP A 78 17.61 -1.76 17.00
N THR A 79 17.58 -2.56 15.94
CA THR A 79 18.69 -2.65 14.98
C THR A 79 18.94 -1.33 14.23
N ASN A 80 17.93 -0.48 14.08
CA ASN A 80 18.08 0.82 13.41
C ASN A 80 18.79 1.81 14.35
N ALA A 81 18.39 1.87 15.63
CA ALA A 81 19.06 2.69 16.63
C ALA A 81 20.53 2.24 16.85
N ALA A 82 20.77 0.91 16.84
CA ALA A 82 22.13 0.38 16.94
C ALA A 82 23.01 0.87 15.79
N LYS A 83 22.53 0.80 14.56
CA LYS A 83 23.25 1.30 13.38
C LYS A 83 23.44 2.82 13.40
N ALA A 84 22.40 3.56 13.83
CA ALA A 84 22.46 5.02 13.84
C ALA A 84 23.45 5.59 14.86
N LEU A 85 23.56 4.98 16.05
CA LEU A 85 24.39 5.48 17.15
C LEU A 85 25.78 4.84 17.17
N PHE A 86 25.88 3.55 16.87
CA PHE A 86 27.11 2.77 17.08
C PHE A 86 27.81 2.32 15.80
N GLU A 87 27.13 2.47 14.62
CA GLU A 87 27.66 1.97 13.34
C GLU A 87 28.03 0.49 13.42
N ASP A 88 29.36 0.19 13.43
CA ASP A 88 29.89 -1.19 13.52
C ASP A 88 30.33 -1.57 14.95
N GLU A 89 30.23 -0.65 15.93
CA GLU A 89 30.59 -0.93 17.32
C GLU A 89 29.49 -1.70 18.04
N SER A 90 29.87 -2.66 18.91
CA SER A 90 28.89 -3.34 19.78
C SER A 90 28.23 -2.39 20.76
N PRO A 91 26.90 -2.26 20.77
CA PRO A 91 26.19 -1.38 21.69
C PRO A 91 26.10 -1.91 23.12
N ILE A 92 26.30 -3.23 23.33
CA ILE A 92 26.10 -3.87 24.62
C ILE A 92 27.10 -3.35 25.68
N GLY A 93 26.59 -2.95 26.83
CA GLY A 93 27.36 -2.37 27.92
C GLY A 93 27.72 -0.90 27.75
N LYS A 94 27.37 -0.28 26.63
CA LYS A 94 27.56 1.17 26.38
C LYS A 94 26.45 1.97 27.03
N THR A 95 26.72 3.23 27.31
CA THR A 95 25.78 4.16 27.94
C THR A 95 25.24 5.15 26.93
N ILE A 96 23.92 5.21 26.82
CA ILE A 96 23.18 6.22 26.04
C ILE A 96 22.58 7.22 27.03
N GLU A 97 22.68 8.48 26.74
CA GLU A 97 22.07 9.56 27.51
C GLU A 97 20.69 9.88 26.93
N ILE A 98 19.64 9.83 27.77
CA ILE A 98 18.27 10.18 27.43
C ILE A 98 17.78 11.24 28.42
N GLY A 99 17.45 12.43 27.94
CA GLY A 99 16.99 13.49 28.82
C GLY A 99 17.94 13.81 29.97
N LYS A 100 19.27 13.81 29.72
CA LYS A 100 20.34 13.97 30.72
C LYS A 100 20.46 12.84 31.74
N GLN A 101 19.85 11.70 31.50
CA GLN A 101 19.96 10.51 32.34
C GLN A 101 20.72 9.40 31.59
N PRO A 102 21.73 8.78 32.23
CA PRO A 102 22.48 7.70 31.62
C PRO A 102 21.72 6.37 31.72
N TYR A 103 21.64 5.64 30.59
CA TYR A 103 21.05 4.30 30.50
C TYR A 103 22.06 3.35 29.85
N THR A 104 22.22 2.16 30.43
CA THR A 104 23.13 1.15 29.89
C THR A 104 22.42 0.23 28.92
N VAL A 105 22.96 0.07 27.72
CA VAL A 105 22.41 -0.86 26.70
C VAL A 105 22.70 -2.30 27.10
N ILE A 106 21.64 -3.10 27.26
CA ILE A 106 21.74 -4.53 27.67
C ILE A 106 21.33 -5.49 26.56
N GLY A 107 20.66 -5.01 25.50
CA GLY A 107 20.19 -5.84 24.42
C GLY A 107 19.93 -5.06 23.14
N VAL A 108 19.91 -5.81 22.03
CA VAL A 108 19.47 -5.33 20.72
C VAL A 108 18.29 -6.20 20.28
N ALA A 109 17.17 -5.57 19.99
CA ALA A 109 15.94 -6.21 19.53
C ALA A 109 15.70 -5.99 18.04
N ALA A 110 14.98 -6.91 17.41
CA ALA A 110 14.46 -6.74 16.05
C ALA A 110 13.04 -7.31 15.97
N GLN A 111 12.23 -6.81 15.07
CA GLN A 111 10.95 -7.44 14.75
C GLN A 111 11.17 -8.82 14.14
N ALA A 112 10.40 -9.83 14.58
CA ALA A 112 10.54 -11.21 14.11
C ALA A 112 10.23 -11.36 12.62
N ASN A 113 9.28 -10.59 12.11
CA ASN A 113 8.78 -10.64 10.73
C ASN A 113 8.93 -9.28 10.04
N THR A 114 10.17 -8.86 9.78
CA THR A 114 10.40 -7.65 8.99
C THR A 114 10.42 -8.01 7.51
N TYR A 115 9.40 -7.55 6.76
CA TYR A 115 9.46 -7.56 5.31
C TYR A 115 10.44 -6.47 4.87
N GLU A 116 11.57 -6.87 4.30
CA GLU A 116 12.48 -5.93 3.65
C GLU A 116 12.14 -5.88 2.16
N PRO A 117 11.63 -4.72 1.66
CA PRO A 117 11.35 -4.58 0.24
C PRO A 117 12.64 -4.66 -0.57
N THR A 118 12.58 -5.28 -1.75
CA THR A 118 13.70 -5.27 -2.68
C THR A 118 13.91 -3.85 -3.22
N ILE A 119 14.96 -3.19 -2.77
CA ILE A 119 15.31 -1.83 -3.18
C ILE A 119 16.11 -1.92 -4.48
N THR A 120 15.57 -1.33 -5.55
CA THR A 120 16.16 -1.39 -6.90
C THR A 120 16.77 -0.06 -7.35
N ASN A 121 16.52 1.05 -6.65
CA ASN A 121 17.06 2.37 -7.00
C ASN A 121 17.31 3.26 -5.77
N LEU A 122 18.10 4.32 -5.97
CA LEU A 122 18.52 5.25 -4.92
C LEU A 122 17.32 5.96 -4.26
N THR A 123 16.30 6.34 -5.04
CA THR A 123 15.11 7.04 -4.53
C THR A 123 14.29 6.14 -3.60
N GLN A 124 14.19 4.85 -3.92
CA GLN A 124 13.56 3.86 -3.03
C GLN A 124 14.38 3.66 -1.77
N TYR A 125 15.70 3.66 -1.89
CA TYR A 125 16.59 3.58 -0.73
C TYR A 125 16.41 4.78 0.19
N ASP A 126 16.42 5.99 -0.33
CA ASP A 126 16.24 7.22 0.45
C ASP A 126 14.87 7.27 1.14
N SER A 127 13.81 6.88 0.42
CA SER A 127 12.46 6.82 0.99
C SER A 127 12.37 5.75 2.09
N TYR A 128 12.97 4.59 1.90
CA TYR A 128 12.97 3.51 2.87
C TYR A 128 13.86 3.84 4.08
N ALA A 129 15.02 4.41 3.87
CA ALA A 129 15.92 4.85 4.94
C ALA A 129 15.30 5.96 5.78
N SER A 130 14.60 6.92 5.14
CA SER A 130 13.91 8.02 5.82
C SER A 130 12.67 7.56 6.61
N SER A 131 12.05 6.43 6.25
CA SER A 131 10.88 5.87 6.95
C SER A 131 11.23 5.00 8.16
N LYS A 132 12.50 4.64 8.35
CA LYS A 132 12.94 3.83 9.49
C LYS A 132 12.99 4.65 10.76
N ILE A 133 11.99 4.44 11.62
CA ILE A 133 12.00 4.96 12.99
C ILE A 133 12.89 4.04 13.83
N SER A 134 13.79 4.62 14.60
CA SER A 134 14.62 3.91 15.58
C SER A 134 13.90 3.82 16.92
N TYR A 135 13.84 2.63 17.50
CA TYR A 135 13.16 2.38 18.77
C TYR A 135 14.16 2.09 19.90
N LEU A 136 13.90 2.73 21.03
CA LEU A 136 14.61 2.48 22.28
C LEU A 136 13.58 2.03 23.31
N PHE A 137 13.86 0.95 23.99
CA PHE A 137 12.96 0.36 25.00
C PHE A 137 13.59 0.45 26.39
N MET A 138 12.83 0.94 27.37
CA MET A 138 13.20 0.98 28.78
C MET A 138 12.14 0.27 29.62
N PRO A 139 12.46 -0.21 30.82
CA PRO A 139 11.45 -0.70 31.74
C PRO A 139 10.42 0.40 32.04
N LYS A 140 9.13 0.09 31.97
CA LYS A 140 8.05 1.07 32.19
C LYS A 140 8.14 1.74 33.57
N THR A 141 8.66 1.05 34.56
CA THR A 141 8.91 1.60 35.90
C THR A 141 9.96 2.71 35.92
N CYS A 142 10.89 2.71 34.95
CA CYS A 142 11.89 3.76 34.79
C CYS A 142 11.39 4.99 34.07
N TRP A 143 10.17 4.95 33.47
CA TRP A 143 9.60 6.08 32.71
C TRP A 143 9.57 7.40 33.51
N PRO A 144 9.12 7.41 34.77
CA PRO A 144 9.06 8.65 35.55
C PRO A 144 10.41 9.29 35.88
N ILE A 145 11.53 8.60 35.64
CA ILE A 145 12.87 9.14 35.83
C ILE A 145 13.20 10.21 34.78
N SER A 146 12.73 10.02 33.55
CA SER A 146 13.03 10.90 32.42
C SER A 146 11.82 11.68 31.93
N TYR A 147 10.59 11.21 32.21
CA TYR A 147 9.34 11.74 31.67
C TYR A 147 8.25 11.87 32.75
N SER A 148 7.10 12.44 32.38
CA SER A 148 5.98 12.61 33.31
C SER A 148 5.34 11.28 33.66
N TYR A 149 4.96 11.14 34.94
CA TYR A 149 4.32 9.91 35.43
C TYR A 149 2.95 9.63 34.81
N ASP A 150 2.18 10.67 34.55
CA ASP A 150 0.78 10.65 34.12
C ASP A 150 0.60 10.64 32.60
N GLU A 151 1.67 10.38 31.83
CA GLU A 151 1.54 10.26 30.38
C GLU A 151 0.62 9.09 29.98
N PRO A 152 -0.20 9.27 28.93
CA PRO A 152 -1.14 8.24 28.49
C PRO A 152 -0.41 6.95 28.11
N GLU A 153 -1.04 5.82 28.42
CA GLU A 153 -0.55 4.50 28.05
C GLU A 153 -1.21 4.04 26.76
N ASN A 154 -0.43 3.43 25.90
CA ASN A 154 -0.92 2.68 24.74
C ASN A 154 -1.04 1.21 25.12
N VAL A 155 -1.96 0.51 24.48
CA VAL A 155 -2.20 -0.91 24.74
C VAL A 155 -2.13 -1.66 23.41
N ILE A 156 -1.38 -2.77 23.38
CA ILE A 156 -1.39 -3.74 22.29
C ILE A 156 -2.15 -4.97 22.78
N VAL A 157 -3.16 -5.36 22.01
CA VAL A 157 -3.93 -6.58 22.24
C VAL A 157 -3.64 -7.53 21.08
N LYS A 158 -3.15 -8.72 21.39
CA LYS A 158 -2.94 -9.79 20.43
C LYS A 158 -4.18 -10.67 20.43
N ALA A 159 -4.89 -10.71 19.31
CA ALA A 159 -6.07 -11.55 19.14
C ALA A 159 -5.68 -13.02 18.90
N THR A 160 -6.55 -13.94 19.27
CA THR A 160 -6.40 -15.40 19.05
C THR A 160 -6.42 -15.75 17.57
N SER A 161 -7.18 -15.01 16.75
CA SER A 161 -7.23 -15.19 15.32
C SER A 161 -7.37 -13.84 14.59
N THR A 162 -7.14 -13.84 13.27
CA THR A 162 -7.31 -12.66 12.43
C THR A 162 -8.78 -12.19 12.39
N ASP A 163 -9.72 -13.12 12.50
CA ASP A 163 -11.15 -12.80 12.48
C ASP A 163 -11.62 -12.20 13.80
N ASP A 164 -10.94 -12.52 14.90
CA ASP A 164 -11.23 -11.99 16.23
C ASP A 164 -10.60 -10.61 16.52
N MET A 165 -9.72 -10.11 15.65
CA MET A 165 -9.00 -8.83 15.88
C MET A 165 -9.94 -7.66 16.13
N GLU A 166 -11.04 -7.57 15.38
CA GLU A 166 -12.00 -6.48 15.53
C GLU A 166 -12.74 -6.58 16.88
N ASN A 167 -13.19 -7.79 17.22
CA ASN A 167 -13.91 -8.06 18.46
C ASN A 167 -13.00 -7.85 19.69
N ALA A 168 -11.78 -8.35 19.64
CA ALA A 168 -10.77 -8.16 20.70
C ALA A 168 -10.48 -6.67 20.92
N GLY A 169 -10.27 -5.90 19.83
CA GLY A 169 -10.01 -4.47 19.91
C GLY A 169 -11.19 -3.68 20.50
N GLN A 170 -12.40 -3.90 20.01
CA GLN A 170 -13.61 -3.20 20.49
C GLN A 170 -13.94 -3.56 21.94
N SER A 171 -13.75 -4.81 22.35
CA SER A 171 -14.00 -5.27 23.73
C SER A 171 -12.97 -4.68 24.69
N ALA A 172 -11.69 -4.68 24.32
CA ALA A 172 -10.64 -4.04 25.10
C ALA A 172 -10.87 -2.51 25.22
N GLU A 173 -11.29 -1.83 24.14
CA GLU A 173 -11.64 -0.41 24.15
C GLU A 173 -12.75 -0.11 25.16
N LYS A 174 -13.79 -0.92 25.19
CA LYS A 174 -14.93 -0.75 26.15
C LYS A 174 -14.45 -0.90 27.60
N ILE A 175 -13.64 -1.92 27.88
CA ILE A 175 -13.11 -2.17 29.23
C ILE A 175 -12.21 -1.02 29.66
N LEU A 176 -11.28 -0.60 28.79
CA LEU A 176 -10.35 0.50 29.07
C LEU A 176 -11.09 1.83 29.29
N ASN A 177 -12.06 2.15 28.46
CA ASN A 177 -12.84 3.39 28.60
C ASN A 177 -13.78 3.37 29.83
N ALA A 178 -14.20 2.21 30.31
CA ALA A 178 -14.98 2.10 31.55
C ALA A 178 -14.14 2.45 32.81
N THR A 179 -12.82 2.37 32.74
CA THR A 179 -11.91 2.72 33.85
C THR A 179 -11.53 4.20 33.88
N ILE A 180 -11.81 4.94 32.79
CA ILE A 180 -11.53 6.38 32.73
C ILE A 180 -12.59 7.15 33.54
N SER A 181 -12.14 7.95 34.50
CA SER A 181 -13.03 8.77 35.31
C SER A 181 -13.76 9.81 34.43
N SER A 182 -15.05 10.01 34.69
CA SER A 182 -15.92 10.94 33.97
C SER A 182 -15.47 12.42 34.02
N SER A 183 -14.52 12.75 34.87
CA SER A 183 -13.90 14.09 34.94
C SER A 183 -12.81 14.34 33.89
N GLN A 184 -12.29 13.27 33.24
CA GLN A 184 -11.27 13.34 32.19
C GLN A 184 -11.89 13.03 30.81
N THR A 185 -12.87 13.78 30.39
CA THR A 185 -13.62 13.57 29.13
C THR A 185 -12.83 13.78 27.84
N SER A 186 -11.59 14.26 27.91
CA SER A 186 -10.79 14.61 26.74
C SER A 186 -9.92 13.48 26.17
N VAL A 187 -9.65 12.42 26.93
CA VAL A 187 -8.79 11.32 26.50
C VAL A 187 -9.56 10.01 26.59
N LYS A 188 -9.71 9.32 25.46
CA LYS A 188 -10.35 8.00 25.37
C LYS A 188 -9.45 7.05 24.60
N TYR A 189 -9.48 5.80 24.96
CA TYR A 189 -8.91 4.74 24.14
C TYR A 189 -9.78 4.56 22.90
N LYS A 190 -9.12 4.29 21.78
CA LYS A 190 -9.75 3.93 20.53
C LYS A 190 -9.01 2.71 19.97
N ALA A 191 -9.76 1.69 19.62
CA ALA A 191 -9.18 0.54 18.95
C ALA A 191 -8.78 0.91 17.52
N ASP A 192 -7.52 0.64 17.17
CA ASP A 192 -6.98 0.80 15.82
C ASP A 192 -6.63 -0.57 15.27
N ASN A 193 -7.43 -1.05 14.32
CA ASN A 193 -7.25 -2.35 13.70
C ASN A 193 -6.50 -2.20 12.39
N LEU A 194 -5.22 -2.58 12.39
CA LEU A 194 -4.36 -2.55 11.21
C LEU A 194 -4.93 -3.37 10.03
N LEU A 195 -5.61 -4.49 10.32
CA LEU A 195 -6.26 -5.29 9.28
C LEU A 195 -7.44 -4.57 8.66
N GLU A 196 -8.23 -3.86 9.47
CA GLU A 196 -9.35 -3.04 8.97
C GLU A 196 -8.85 -1.88 8.11
N GLN A 197 -7.76 -1.22 8.51
CA GLN A 197 -7.11 -0.20 7.68
C GLN A 197 -6.65 -0.79 6.35
N ALA A 198 -5.99 -1.94 6.36
CA ALA A 198 -5.57 -2.63 5.13
C ALA A 198 -6.77 -3.02 4.25
N ARG A 199 -7.84 -3.57 4.83
CA ARG A 199 -9.10 -3.89 4.12
C ARG A 199 -9.76 -2.63 3.54
N ASN A 200 -9.79 -1.53 4.29
CA ASN A 200 -10.34 -0.26 3.82
C ASN A 200 -9.52 0.33 2.67
N MET A 201 -8.19 0.26 2.73
CA MET A 201 -7.33 0.62 1.61
C MET A 201 -7.56 -0.26 0.37
N GLN A 202 -7.74 -1.57 0.55
CA GLN A 202 -8.08 -2.48 -0.55
C GLN A 202 -9.45 -2.15 -1.15
N LYS A 203 -10.48 -1.89 -0.32
CA LYS A 203 -11.80 -1.47 -0.80
C LYS A 203 -11.74 -0.15 -1.57
N LEU A 204 -10.99 0.82 -1.07
CA LEU A 204 -10.79 2.11 -1.75
C LEU A 204 -10.07 1.94 -3.08
N SER A 205 -9.02 1.13 -3.12
CA SER A 205 -8.30 0.79 -4.37
C SER A 205 -9.20 0.08 -5.37
N ALA A 206 -10.01 -0.89 -4.92
CA ALA A 206 -10.98 -1.59 -5.78
C ALA A 206 -12.07 -0.63 -6.31
N ALA A 207 -12.57 0.28 -5.48
CA ALA A 207 -13.54 1.29 -5.91
C ALA A 207 -12.95 2.23 -6.97
N THR A 208 -11.71 2.69 -6.75
CA THR A 208 -10.98 3.53 -7.73
C THR A 208 -10.76 2.79 -9.04
N ASN A 209 -10.32 1.53 -9.00
CA ASN A 209 -10.18 0.70 -10.18
C ASN A 209 -11.49 0.54 -10.96
N ASN A 210 -12.61 0.31 -10.27
CA ASN A 210 -13.92 0.24 -10.89
C ASN A 210 -14.30 1.56 -11.59
N GLN A 211 -14.05 2.70 -10.95
CA GLN A 211 -14.29 4.00 -11.59
C GLN A 211 -13.45 4.19 -12.85
N LEU A 212 -12.16 3.81 -12.82
CA LEU A 212 -11.28 3.89 -14.00
C LEU A 212 -11.76 2.97 -15.12
N ILE A 213 -12.25 1.75 -14.80
CA ILE A 213 -12.83 0.84 -15.79
C ILE A 213 -14.07 1.43 -16.44
N TRP A 214 -14.97 2.07 -15.68
CA TRP A 214 -16.14 2.74 -16.25
C TRP A 214 -15.76 3.90 -17.17
N ILE A 215 -14.83 4.77 -16.78
CA ILE A 215 -14.33 5.88 -17.58
C ILE A 215 -13.68 5.35 -18.88
N ALA A 216 -12.84 4.33 -18.77
CA ALA A 216 -12.20 3.70 -19.90
C ALA A 216 -13.23 3.05 -20.85
N SER A 217 -14.26 2.39 -20.32
CA SER A 217 -15.32 1.76 -21.10
C SER A 217 -16.15 2.78 -21.89
N ILE A 218 -16.49 3.91 -21.27
CA ILE A 218 -17.20 5.01 -21.97
C ILE A 218 -16.33 5.60 -23.07
N SER A 219 -15.05 5.87 -22.77
CA SER A 219 -14.09 6.40 -23.75
C SER A 219 -13.93 5.45 -24.94
N LEU A 220 -13.91 4.15 -24.67
CA LEU A 220 -13.79 3.12 -25.70
C LEU A 220 -15.04 3.02 -26.57
N LEU A 221 -16.25 3.12 -25.98
CA LEU A 221 -17.51 3.21 -26.74
C LEU A 221 -17.51 4.42 -27.67
N VAL A 222 -17.13 5.58 -27.18
CA VAL A 222 -17.04 6.80 -28.00
C VAL A 222 -16.04 6.64 -29.14
N GLY A 223 -14.84 6.10 -28.84
CA GLY A 223 -13.83 5.76 -29.84
C GLY A 223 -14.31 4.76 -30.89
N GLY A 224 -15.01 3.69 -30.44
CA GLY A 224 -15.60 2.68 -31.31
C GLY A 224 -16.66 3.26 -32.25
N ILE A 225 -17.53 4.14 -31.77
CA ILE A 225 -18.50 4.86 -32.61
C ILE A 225 -17.75 5.74 -33.65
N GLY A 226 -16.65 6.38 -33.26
CA GLY A 226 -15.78 7.13 -34.14
C GLY A 226 -15.25 6.28 -35.30
N VAL A 227 -14.72 5.07 -34.97
CA VAL A 227 -14.26 4.11 -35.99
C VAL A 227 -15.39 3.66 -36.89
N MET A 228 -16.56 3.35 -36.33
CA MET A 228 -17.73 2.98 -37.11
C MET A 228 -18.12 4.09 -38.12
N ASN A 229 -18.13 5.34 -37.70
CA ASN A 229 -18.45 6.50 -38.56
C ASN A 229 -17.43 6.66 -39.69
N ILE A 230 -16.13 6.59 -39.40
CA ILE A 230 -15.06 6.65 -40.38
C ILE A 230 -15.21 5.53 -41.40
N MET A 231 -15.48 4.33 -40.95
CA MET A 231 -15.67 3.17 -41.82
C MET A 231 -16.94 3.30 -42.68
N LEU A 232 -18.04 3.88 -42.16
CA LEU A 232 -19.24 4.14 -42.94
C LEU A 232 -18.97 5.16 -44.07
N VAL A 233 -18.21 6.21 -43.76
CA VAL A 233 -17.80 7.19 -44.76
C VAL A 233 -16.90 6.53 -45.82
N SER A 234 -15.88 5.77 -45.40
CA SER A 234 -14.98 5.05 -46.31
C SER A 234 -15.74 4.08 -47.24
N VAL A 235 -16.73 3.36 -46.72
CA VAL A 235 -17.59 2.47 -47.53
C VAL A 235 -18.40 3.26 -48.54
N THR A 236 -18.93 4.44 -48.18
CA THR A 236 -19.71 5.29 -49.14
C THR A 236 -18.82 5.90 -50.20
N GLU A 237 -17.61 6.37 -49.87
CA GLU A 237 -16.64 6.91 -50.85
C GLU A 237 -16.14 5.84 -51.82
N ARG A 238 -15.96 4.58 -51.35
CA ARG A 238 -15.47 3.46 -52.16
C ARG A 238 -16.60 2.59 -52.74
N THR A 239 -17.83 3.12 -52.82
CA THR A 239 -19.02 2.34 -53.27
C THR A 239 -18.82 1.81 -54.70
N SER A 240 -18.30 2.60 -55.64
CA SER A 240 -18.04 2.20 -57.02
C SER A 240 -16.96 1.10 -57.13
N GLU A 241 -15.88 1.21 -56.35
CA GLU A 241 -14.82 0.18 -56.28
C GLU A 241 -15.37 -1.17 -55.75
N ILE A 242 -16.20 -1.12 -54.69
CA ILE A 242 -16.86 -2.31 -54.12
C ILE A 242 -17.81 -2.91 -55.17
N GLY A 243 -18.58 -2.08 -55.89
CA GLY A 243 -19.47 -2.51 -56.97
C GLY A 243 -18.71 -3.24 -58.07
N LEU A 244 -17.58 -2.67 -58.53
CA LEU A 244 -16.72 -3.26 -59.54
C LEU A 244 -16.17 -4.63 -59.08
N LYS A 245 -15.62 -4.73 -57.85
CA LYS A 245 -15.13 -6.00 -57.30
C LYS A 245 -16.20 -7.07 -57.24
N LYS A 246 -17.44 -6.71 -56.95
CA LYS A 246 -18.56 -7.63 -56.91
C LYS A 246 -19.04 -8.02 -58.32
N ALA A 247 -19.00 -7.09 -59.29
CA ALA A 247 -19.36 -7.37 -60.66
C ALA A 247 -18.41 -8.37 -61.33
N ILE A 248 -17.12 -8.37 -60.97
CA ILE A 248 -16.13 -9.37 -61.40
C ILE A 248 -16.10 -10.64 -60.55
N GLY A 249 -17.08 -10.86 -59.63
CA GLY A 249 -17.28 -12.11 -58.90
C GLY A 249 -16.75 -12.19 -57.49
N ALA A 250 -16.41 -11.10 -56.83
CA ALA A 250 -15.96 -11.10 -55.43
C ALA A 250 -17.10 -11.59 -54.52
N ARG A 251 -16.78 -12.58 -53.64
CA ARG A 251 -17.73 -13.12 -52.65
C ARG A 251 -18.00 -12.13 -51.54
N LYS A 252 -19.21 -12.14 -50.96
CA LYS A 252 -19.59 -11.27 -49.83
C LYS A 252 -18.59 -11.34 -48.67
N ASN A 253 -18.12 -12.57 -48.30
CA ASN A 253 -17.19 -12.79 -47.24
C ASN A 253 -15.80 -12.18 -47.51
N THR A 254 -15.40 -12.09 -48.78
CA THR A 254 -14.13 -11.43 -49.15
C THR A 254 -14.18 -9.93 -48.90
N ILE A 255 -15.29 -9.29 -49.29
CA ILE A 255 -15.51 -7.86 -49.00
C ILE A 255 -15.63 -7.61 -47.51
N LEU A 256 -16.43 -8.45 -46.79
CA LEU A 256 -16.57 -8.38 -45.34
C LEU A 256 -15.19 -8.48 -44.63
N GLY A 257 -14.40 -9.50 -45.00
CA GLY A 257 -13.09 -9.72 -44.42
C GLY A 257 -12.13 -8.54 -44.69
N GLN A 258 -12.14 -7.99 -45.90
CA GLN A 258 -11.30 -6.83 -46.23
C GLN A 258 -11.57 -5.63 -45.33
N PHE A 259 -12.83 -5.24 -45.12
CA PHE A 259 -13.18 -4.09 -44.28
C PHE A 259 -12.99 -4.39 -42.80
N LEU A 260 -13.22 -5.62 -42.34
CA LEU A 260 -12.94 -6.02 -40.97
C LEU A 260 -11.43 -5.99 -40.62
N THR A 261 -10.58 -6.47 -41.54
CA THR A 261 -9.13 -6.39 -41.35
C THR A 261 -8.64 -4.94 -41.36
N GLU A 262 -9.21 -4.08 -42.24
CA GLU A 262 -8.89 -2.64 -42.25
C GLU A 262 -9.25 -1.99 -40.92
N ALA A 263 -10.43 -2.25 -40.38
CA ALA A 263 -10.85 -1.78 -39.04
C ALA A 263 -9.93 -2.30 -37.90
N ALA A 264 -9.62 -3.61 -37.94
CA ALA A 264 -8.76 -4.23 -36.93
C ALA A 264 -7.33 -3.65 -36.94
N VAL A 265 -6.75 -3.44 -38.14
CA VAL A 265 -5.42 -2.82 -38.29
C VAL A 265 -5.43 -1.38 -37.79
N LEU A 266 -6.43 -0.60 -38.17
CA LEU A 266 -6.54 0.81 -37.77
C LEU A 266 -6.61 0.94 -36.24
N THR A 267 -7.47 0.14 -35.60
CA THR A 267 -7.63 0.17 -34.14
C THR A 267 -6.44 -0.42 -33.40
N SER A 268 -5.77 -1.43 -33.95
CA SER A 268 -4.52 -1.97 -33.36
C SER A 268 -3.39 -0.94 -33.38
N MET A 269 -3.24 -0.20 -34.50
CA MET A 269 -2.27 0.90 -34.57
C MET A 269 -2.61 2.01 -33.55
N GLY A 270 -3.88 2.39 -33.45
CA GLY A 270 -4.36 3.31 -32.41
C GLY A 270 -4.07 2.81 -31.00
N GLY A 271 -4.28 1.52 -30.76
CA GLY A 271 -3.98 0.86 -29.48
C GLY A 271 -2.49 0.89 -29.11
N ILE A 272 -1.60 0.60 -30.08
CA ILE A 272 -0.14 0.68 -29.87
C ILE A 272 0.28 2.13 -29.55
N LEU A 273 -0.21 3.11 -30.32
CA LEU A 273 0.08 4.52 -30.07
C LEU A 273 -0.49 4.98 -28.71
N GLY A 274 -1.68 4.51 -28.34
CA GLY A 274 -2.30 4.79 -27.03
C GLY A 274 -1.49 4.23 -25.88
N VAL A 275 -1.00 2.98 -25.98
CA VAL A 275 -0.14 2.36 -24.98
C VAL A 275 1.20 3.11 -24.87
N ALA A 276 1.82 3.47 -25.99
CA ALA A 276 3.07 4.24 -25.99
C ALA A 276 2.89 5.61 -25.31
N ALA A 277 1.83 6.34 -25.67
CA ALA A 277 1.51 7.62 -25.04
C ALA A 277 1.20 7.47 -23.55
N GLY A 278 0.47 6.43 -23.15
CA GLY A 278 0.17 6.13 -21.76
C GLY A 278 1.42 5.85 -20.93
N ILE A 279 2.36 5.07 -21.46
CA ILE A 279 3.65 4.79 -20.80
C ILE A 279 4.47 6.08 -20.63
N ILE A 280 4.56 6.90 -21.68
CA ILE A 280 5.29 8.17 -21.62
C ILE A 280 4.67 9.07 -20.54
N MET A 281 3.35 9.22 -20.54
CA MET A 281 2.65 10.05 -19.56
C MET A 281 2.82 9.54 -18.14
N ALA A 282 2.74 8.22 -17.93
CA ALA A 282 2.98 7.60 -16.64
C ALA A 282 4.41 7.87 -16.12
N GLN A 283 5.43 7.82 -16.98
CA GLN A 283 6.81 8.15 -16.61
C GLN A 283 6.98 9.64 -16.28
N VAL A 284 6.34 10.53 -17.02
CA VAL A 284 6.37 11.98 -16.74
C VAL A 284 5.75 12.26 -15.36
N ILE A 285 4.58 11.70 -15.10
CA ILE A 285 3.90 11.85 -13.80
C ILE A 285 4.75 11.26 -12.68
N SER A 286 5.35 10.09 -12.88
CA SER A 286 6.25 9.46 -11.91
C SER A 286 7.41 10.38 -11.51
N ARG A 287 8.02 11.07 -12.49
CA ARG A 287 9.12 12.01 -12.23
C ARG A 287 8.68 13.26 -11.46
N ILE A 288 7.47 13.74 -11.73
CA ILE A 288 6.94 14.96 -11.08
C ILE A 288 6.47 14.64 -9.65
N SER A 289 5.80 13.51 -9.46
CA SER A 289 5.17 13.13 -8.19
C SER A 289 6.09 12.32 -7.25
N GLY A 290 7.29 11.90 -7.72
CA GLY A 290 8.18 11.03 -6.93
C GLY A 290 7.65 9.61 -6.69
N VAL A 291 6.52 9.24 -7.30
CA VAL A 291 5.90 7.91 -7.14
C VAL A 291 6.40 6.99 -8.24
N THR A 292 6.95 5.84 -7.88
CA THR A 292 7.41 4.83 -8.85
C THR A 292 6.24 4.17 -9.56
N VAL A 293 6.26 4.17 -10.90
CA VAL A 293 5.25 3.51 -11.73
C VAL A 293 5.80 2.17 -12.25
N ALA A 294 5.12 1.08 -11.94
CA ALA A 294 5.41 -0.24 -12.50
C ALA A 294 4.67 -0.42 -13.83
N ILE A 295 5.42 -0.61 -14.91
CA ILE A 295 4.86 -0.88 -16.24
C ILE A 295 4.67 -2.39 -16.40
N SER A 296 3.43 -2.80 -16.59
CA SER A 296 3.07 -4.21 -16.85
C SER A 296 3.02 -4.49 -18.35
N VAL A 297 4.01 -5.20 -18.87
CA VAL A 297 4.04 -5.63 -20.27
C VAL A 297 2.82 -6.50 -20.64
N PRO A 298 2.39 -7.49 -19.82
CA PRO A 298 1.18 -8.25 -20.10
C PRO A 298 -0.08 -7.37 -20.24
N ALA A 299 -0.24 -6.36 -19.40
CA ALA A 299 -1.37 -5.43 -19.46
C ALA A 299 -1.34 -4.61 -20.77
N ALA A 300 -0.16 -4.17 -21.21
CA ALA A 300 0.00 -3.45 -22.47
C ALA A 300 -0.41 -4.31 -23.69
N VAL A 301 0.00 -5.58 -23.72
CA VAL A 301 -0.39 -6.53 -24.78
C VAL A 301 -1.90 -6.75 -24.78
N ILE A 302 -2.50 -6.98 -23.62
CA ILE A 302 -3.95 -7.15 -23.47
C ILE A 302 -4.70 -5.91 -23.97
N ALA A 303 -4.23 -4.70 -23.68
CA ALA A 303 -4.83 -3.46 -24.14
C ALA A 303 -4.86 -3.34 -25.66
N VAL A 304 -3.77 -3.71 -26.35
CA VAL A 304 -3.71 -3.71 -27.83
C VAL A 304 -4.65 -4.75 -28.42
N LEU A 305 -4.68 -5.99 -27.85
CA LEU A 305 -5.60 -7.03 -28.29
C LEU A 305 -7.07 -6.62 -28.09
N PHE A 306 -7.36 -5.96 -26.99
CA PHE A 306 -8.71 -5.45 -26.72
C PHE A 306 -9.09 -4.31 -27.68
N SER A 307 -8.17 -3.42 -28.03
CA SER A 307 -8.37 -2.40 -29.03
C SER A 307 -8.70 -3.00 -30.40
N MET A 308 -7.98 -4.05 -30.80
CA MET A 308 -8.27 -4.79 -32.04
C MET A 308 -9.68 -5.42 -32.02
N LEU A 309 -10.07 -6.03 -30.91
CA LEU A 309 -11.39 -6.62 -30.75
C LEU A 309 -12.51 -5.58 -30.90
N ILE A 310 -12.33 -4.40 -30.29
CA ILE A 310 -13.26 -3.28 -30.44
C ILE A 310 -13.36 -2.83 -31.90
N GLY A 311 -12.25 -2.76 -32.64
CA GLY A 311 -12.25 -2.46 -34.06
C GLY A 311 -13.08 -3.45 -34.87
N ILE A 312 -12.97 -4.74 -34.56
CA ILE A 312 -13.76 -5.78 -35.20
C ILE A 312 -15.27 -5.61 -34.88
N VAL A 313 -15.62 -5.37 -33.61
CA VAL A 313 -17.01 -5.21 -33.17
C VAL A 313 -17.67 -4.01 -33.83
N PHE A 314 -17.04 -2.83 -33.77
CA PHE A 314 -17.60 -1.60 -34.35
C PHE A 314 -17.43 -1.54 -35.86
N GLY A 315 -16.44 -2.21 -36.46
CA GLY A 315 -16.25 -2.38 -37.87
C GLY A 315 -17.22 -3.37 -38.55
N LEU A 316 -17.88 -4.23 -37.76
CA LEU A 316 -18.75 -5.29 -38.29
C LEU A 316 -19.94 -4.73 -39.04
N LEU A 317 -20.62 -3.71 -38.51
CA LEU A 317 -21.81 -3.12 -39.06
C LEU A 317 -21.52 -2.42 -40.43
N PRO A 318 -20.51 -1.54 -40.57
CA PRO A 318 -20.13 -0.97 -41.87
C PRO A 318 -19.63 -2.04 -42.85
N SER A 319 -18.90 -3.05 -42.39
CA SER A 319 -18.42 -4.13 -43.27
C SER A 319 -19.56 -5.00 -43.83
N ILE A 320 -20.58 -5.30 -43.05
CA ILE A 320 -21.80 -5.96 -43.51
C ILE A 320 -22.53 -5.09 -44.57
N LYS A 321 -22.59 -3.78 -44.30
CA LYS A 321 -23.22 -2.85 -45.24
C LYS A 321 -22.50 -2.83 -46.59
N ALA A 322 -21.14 -2.77 -46.58
CA ALA A 322 -20.31 -2.89 -47.77
C ALA A 322 -20.50 -4.25 -48.48
N ALA A 323 -20.53 -5.34 -47.75
CA ALA A 323 -20.69 -6.68 -48.27
C ALA A 323 -22.09 -6.92 -48.91
N ASN A 324 -23.12 -6.17 -48.53
CA ASN A 324 -24.47 -6.29 -49.05
C ASN A 324 -24.81 -5.25 -50.13
N LEU A 325 -23.91 -4.37 -50.52
CA LEU A 325 -24.14 -3.44 -51.65
C LEU A 325 -24.50 -4.18 -52.95
N ASN A 326 -25.53 -3.71 -53.65
CA ASN A 326 -25.89 -4.22 -54.97
C ASN A 326 -24.92 -3.69 -56.02
N PRO A 327 -24.23 -4.50 -56.83
CA PRO A 327 -23.28 -4.02 -57.86
C PRO A 327 -23.88 -3.02 -58.84
N ILE A 328 -25.15 -3.20 -59.23
CA ILE A 328 -25.84 -2.33 -60.20
C ILE A 328 -26.00 -0.91 -59.60
N ASP A 329 -26.48 -0.84 -58.34
CA ASP A 329 -26.72 0.44 -57.67
C ASP A 329 -25.40 1.14 -57.28
N ALA A 330 -24.36 0.35 -57.01
CA ALA A 330 -23.04 0.84 -56.67
C ALA A 330 -22.31 1.48 -57.86
N LEU A 331 -22.48 0.96 -59.08
CA LEU A 331 -21.88 1.49 -60.30
C LEU A 331 -22.67 2.64 -60.93
N ARG A 332 -23.94 2.82 -60.50
CA ARG A 332 -24.82 3.90 -61.01
C ARG A 332 -24.69 5.21 -60.21
N ARG A 333 -24.07 5.15 -59.04
CA ARG A 333 -23.78 6.36 -58.25
C ARG A 333 -22.46 6.97 -58.75
N GLU A 334 -22.53 7.98 -59.58
CA GLU A 334 -21.54 8.99 -59.76
C GLU A 334 -21.73 10.12 -58.78
#